data_b704dd50e0e7d1bf215050aa32acfaab
#
_entry.id   b704dd50e0e7d1bf215050aa32acfaab
#
_cell.length_a   1.000
_cell.length_b   1.000
_cell.length_c   1.000
_cell.angle_alpha   90.00
_cell.angle_beta   90.00
_cell.angle_gamma   90.00
#
_symmetry.space_group_name_H-M   'P 1'
#
loop_
_entity.id
_entity.type
_entity.pdbx_description
1 polymer ?
#
loop_
_entity_poly.entity_id
_entity_poly.type
_entity_poly.pdbx_seq_one_letter_code
_entity_poly.pdbx_strand_id
1 'polypeptide(L)'
;MLPTCVAMVLFIAIPIVSIFVQSLFIEHQKPTIEIEICDPFGCKKEIGVDVEAYAAMNKEKPLGRFNGFKTYIDRNHLAFKELYEGWSNSKTFSEFSRTFFNLPFYKALIFTLTYTLFVTPFVICLGFIIALSINTLSQKIKGPTIFVTILPMIVTPLMGSLVLFWMIDAEGIIGSTIQDLFNDPYLSLKASTKLTWITLITYGIWHHSPFAFIVFYAALQTVPQDPIEAAIIDGADRWQRIRYVVIPHLYPVAVFIALISMMDNIRVFEPILGFSAEASAQSFSWLIYNDLRNIEVMNFGSAASTSILTIIMVGILLTPVLIKTWREFGESR
;
A
#
# COMPACT_ATOMS: atom_id res chain seq x y z
N MET A 1 30.24 0.05 -15.77
CA MET A 1 28.87 0.20 -16.29
C MET A 1 28.28 -1.12 -16.85
N LEU A 2 29.01 -1.94 -17.61
CA LEU A 2 28.47 -3.21 -18.15
C LEU A 2 27.88 -4.16 -17.10
N PRO A 3 28.53 -4.47 -15.96
CA PRO A 3 27.96 -5.38 -14.94
C PRO A 3 26.66 -4.86 -14.32
N THR A 4 26.57 -3.55 -14.11
CA THR A 4 25.36 -2.92 -13.56
C THR A 4 24.19 -2.99 -14.54
N CYS A 5 24.42 -2.74 -15.83
CA CYS A 5 23.40 -2.89 -16.87
C CYS A 5 22.91 -4.34 -17.00
N VAL A 6 23.84 -5.31 -16.97
CA VAL A 6 23.47 -6.74 -16.98
C VAL A 6 22.64 -7.11 -15.76
N ALA A 7 23.02 -6.65 -14.57
CA ALA A 7 22.25 -6.89 -13.35
C ALA A 7 20.83 -6.26 -13.43
N MET A 8 20.70 -5.05 -13.94
CA MET A 8 19.38 -4.42 -14.14
C MET A 8 18.51 -5.20 -15.11
N VAL A 9 19.07 -5.69 -16.22
CA VAL A 9 18.30 -6.51 -17.17
C VAL A 9 17.87 -7.82 -16.53
N LEU A 10 18.78 -8.53 -15.86
CA LEU A 10 18.48 -9.83 -15.25
C LEU A 10 17.46 -9.74 -14.10
N PHE A 11 17.61 -8.76 -13.21
CA PHE A 11 16.82 -8.70 -11.97
C PHE A 11 15.60 -7.80 -12.05
N ILE A 12 15.51 -6.89 -13.03
CA ILE A 12 14.39 -5.98 -13.18
C ILE A 12 13.64 -6.25 -14.50
N ALA A 13 14.31 -6.19 -15.64
CA ALA A 13 13.61 -6.27 -16.93
C ALA A 13 13.03 -7.66 -17.19
N ILE A 14 13.79 -8.74 -16.96
CA ILE A 14 13.30 -10.12 -17.20
C ILE A 14 12.09 -10.46 -16.33
N PRO A 15 12.05 -10.21 -15.00
CA PRO A 15 10.86 -10.44 -14.19
C PRO A 15 9.64 -9.64 -14.66
N ILE A 16 9.79 -8.38 -15.03
CA ILE A 16 8.69 -7.56 -15.54
C ILE A 16 8.13 -8.14 -16.84
N VAL A 17 9.00 -8.51 -17.78
CA VAL A 17 8.59 -9.16 -19.03
C VAL A 17 7.91 -10.51 -18.75
N SER A 18 8.43 -11.29 -17.80
CA SER A 18 7.82 -12.56 -17.40
C SER A 18 6.41 -12.39 -16.85
N ILE A 19 6.20 -11.42 -15.96
CA ILE A 19 4.87 -11.08 -15.41
C ILE A 19 3.94 -10.60 -16.53
N PHE A 20 4.45 -9.79 -17.47
CA PHE A 20 3.65 -9.34 -18.61
C PHE A 20 3.25 -10.52 -19.51
N VAL A 21 4.15 -11.43 -19.82
CA VAL A 21 3.82 -12.65 -20.58
C VAL A 21 2.78 -13.47 -19.82
N GLN A 22 2.98 -13.72 -18.51
CA GLN A 22 2.03 -14.49 -17.69
C GLN A 22 0.64 -13.84 -17.66
N SER A 23 0.54 -12.52 -17.67
CA SER A 23 -0.75 -11.80 -17.64
C SER A 23 -1.62 -12.02 -18.90
N LEU A 24 -1.03 -12.51 -19.99
CA LEU A 24 -1.75 -12.85 -21.22
C LEU A 24 -2.33 -14.27 -21.21
N PHE A 25 -2.04 -15.05 -20.18
CA PHE A 25 -2.49 -16.44 -20.04
C PHE A 25 -3.41 -16.56 -18.81
N ILE A 26 -4.32 -17.55 -18.89
CA ILE A 26 -5.16 -17.97 -17.75
C ILE A 26 -4.94 -19.45 -17.49
N GLU A 27 -5.11 -19.86 -16.27
CA GLU A 27 -4.94 -21.24 -15.82
C GLU A 27 -5.90 -22.18 -16.55
N HIS A 28 -5.49 -23.44 -16.63
CA HIS A 28 -6.38 -24.50 -17.10
C HIS A 28 -7.52 -24.70 -16.10
N GLN A 29 -8.74 -24.88 -16.63
CA GLN A 29 -9.85 -25.31 -15.79
C GLN A 29 -9.51 -26.70 -15.24
N LYS A 30 -9.68 -26.88 -13.93
CA LYS A 30 -9.46 -28.17 -13.28
C LYS A 30 -10.50 -29.16 -13.82
N PRO A 31 -10.09 -30.23 -14.51
CA PRO A 31 -11.02 -31.29 -14.92
C PRO A 31 -11.61 -31.94 -13.66
N THR A 32 -12.91 -32.15 -13.66
CA THR A 32 -13.62 -32.75 -12.54
C THR A 32 -14.03 -34.18 -12.88
N ILE A 33 -13.87 -35.08 -11.90
CA ILE A 33 -14.34 -36.48 -11.96
C ILE A 33 -15.29 -36.75 -10.79
N GLU A 34 -16.25 -37.63 -11.00
CA GLU A 34 -17.07 -38.17 -9.91
C GLU A 34 -16.25 -39.17 -9.10
N ILE A 35 -16.00 -38.88 -7.83
CA ILE A 35 -15.31 -39.77 -6.89
C ILE A 35 -16.37 -40.34 -5.94
N GLU A 36 -16.42 -41.64 -5.78
CA GLU A 36 -17.21 -42.27 -4.74
C GLU A 36 -16.40 -42.30 -3.45
N ILE A 37 -16.83 -41.50 -2.45
CA ILE A 37 -16.27 -41.55 -1.12
C ILE A 37 -17.19 -42.43 -0.28
N CYS A 38 -16.66 -43.59 0.15
CA CYS A 38 -17.40 -44.51 0.97
C CYS A 38 -17.01 -44.36 2.44
N ASP A 39 -17.95 -43.87 3.25
CA ASP A 39 -17.88 -43.82 4.69
C ASP A 39 -18.54 -45.09 5.32
N PRO A 40 -18.32 -45.41 6.59
CA PRO A 40 -18.97 -46.54 7.29
C PRO A 40 -20.51 -46.50 7.26
N PHE A 41 -21.09 -45.38 6.89
CA PHE A 41 -22.54 -45.13 6.82
C PHE A 41 -23.10 -45.11 5.39
N GLY A 42 -22.25 -45.27 4.33
CA GLY A 42 -22.67 -45.32 2.95
C GLY A 42 -21.66 -44.67 2.00
N CYS A 43 -21.85 -44.93 0.68
CA CYS A 43 -21.06 -44.30 -0.37
C CYS A 43 -21.78 -43.04 -0.87
N LYS A 44 -21.08 -41.90 -0.92
CA LYS A 44 -21.54 -40.65 -1.52
C LYS A 44 -20.71 -40.32 -2.75
N LYS A 45 -21.36 -39.89 -3.81
CA LYS A 45 -20.67 -39.36 -4.99
C LYS A 45 -20.32 -37.88 -4.73
N GLU A 46 -19.06 -37.57 -4.76
CA GLU A 46 -18.55 -36.20 -4.69
C GLU A 46 -17.78 -35.86 -5.96
N ILE A 47 -17.84 -34.60 -6.35
CA ILE A 47 -17.09 -34.08 -7.52
C ILE A 47 -15.69 -33.74 -7.03
N GLY A 48 -14.69 -34.55 -7.45
CA GLY A 48 -13.29 -34.31 -7.19
C GLY A 48 -12.56 -33.76 -8.40
N VAL A 49 -11.33 -33.29 -8.22
CA VAL A 49 -10.45 -32.84 -9.28
C VAL A 49 -9.65 -34.02 -9.82
N ASP A 50 -9.64 -34.20 -11.14
CA ASP A 50 -8.75 -35.15 -11.81
C ASP A 50 -7.30 -34.59 -11.83
N VAL A 51 -6.52 -35.00 -10.85
CA VAL A 51 -5.15 -34.51 -10.65
C VAL A 51 -4.23 -34.97 -11.78
N GLU A 52 -4.45 -36.17 -12.36
CA GLU A 52 -3.62 -36.70 -13.44
C GLU A 52 -3.86 -35.96 -14.75
N ALA A 53 -5.13 -35.78 -15.11
CA ALA A 53 -5.50 -35.00 -16.29
C ALA A 53 -5.03 -33.53 -16.18
N TYR A 54 -5.17 -32.92 -14.99
CA TYR A 54 -4.67 -31.56 -14.73
C TYR A 54 -3.14 -31.46 -14.86
N ALA A 55 -2.41 -32.44 -14.33
CA ALA A 55 -0.96 -32.49 -14.44
C ALA A 55 -0.49 -32.69 -15.90
N ALA A 56 -1.21 -33.50 -16.68
CA ALA A 56 -0.93 -33.67 -18.10
C ALA A 56 -1.12 -32.38 -18.89
N MET A 57 -2.22 -31.64 -18.63
CA MET A 57 -2.49 -30.33 -19.27
C MET A 57 -1.40 -29.29 -18.91
N ASN A 58 -0.95 -29.27 -17.68
CA ASN A 58 0.12 -28.36 -17.23
C ASN A 58 1.50 -28.74 -17.83
N LYS A 59 1.77 -30.01 -18.12
CA LYS A 59 2.98 -30.44 -18.83
C LYS A 59 2.97 -30.00 -20.28
N GLU A 60 1.82 -30.10 -20.95
CA GLU A 60 1.68 -29.72 -22.36
C GLU A 60 1.76 -28.20 -22.55
N LYS A 61 1.09 -27.43 -21.64
CA LYS A 61 1.03 -25.97 -21.71
C LYS A 61 1.26 -25.38 -20.31
N PRO A 62 2.52 -25.19 -19.90
CA PRO A 62 2.86 -24.77 -18.53
C PRO A 62 2.38 -23.36 -18.16
N LEU A 63 2.18 -22.49 -19.15
CA LEU A 63 1.65 -21.13 -18.93
C LEU A 63 0.11 -21.07 -18.87
N GLY A 64 -0.57 -22.20 -19.17
CA GLY A 64 -2.01 -22.22 -19.26
C GLY A 64 -2.54 -21.90 -20.66
N ARG A 65 -3.78 -21.38 -20.74
CA ARG A 65 -4.47 -21.04 -21.99
C ARG A 65 -4.28 -19.58 -22.32
N PHE A 66 -3.87 -19.26 -23.54
CA PHE A 66 -3.74 -17.87 -24.01
C PHE A 66 -5.10 -17.15 -24.03
N ASN A 67 -5.19 -16.03 -23.32
CA ASN A 67 -6.39 -15.20 -23.19
C ASN A 67 -6.18 -13.78 -23.76
N GLY A 68 -4.93 -13.41 -24.06
CA GLY A 68 -4.57 -12.07 -24.51
C GLY A 68 -4.97 -11.00 -23.48
N PHE A 69 -5.51 -9.89 -23.95
CA PHE A 69 -5.91 -8.76 -23.08
C PHE A 69 -7.29 -8.89 -22.43
N LYS A 70 -7.99 -10.01 -22.61
CA LYS A 70 -9.34 -10.18 -22.05
C LYS A 70 -9.34 -10.11 -20.52
N THR A 71 -8.30 -10.66 -19.88
CA THR A 71 -8.13 -10.61 -18.42
C THR A 71 -8.10 -9.17 -17.89
N TYR A 72 -7.50 -8.23 -18.63
CA TYR A 72 -7.46 -6.82 -18.23
C TYR A 72 -8.83 -6.12 -18.27
N ILE A 73 -9.77 -6.63 -19.05
CA ILE A 73 -11.10 -6.03 -19.28
C ILE A 73 -12.17 -6.72 -18.41
N ASP A 74 -11.82 -7.86 -17.81
CA ASP A 74 -12.70 -8.65 -16.97
C ASP A 74 -13.17 -7.89 -15.73
N ARG A 75 -14.25 -8.38 -15.09
CA ARG A 75 -14.87 -7.80 -13.91
C ARG A 75 -13.93 -7.56 -12.74
N ASN A 76 -12.91 -8.42 -12.58
CA ASN A 76 -11.93 -8.29 -11.52
C ASN A 76 -10.88 -7.20 -11.76
N HIS A 77 -10.82 -6.65 -12.96
CA HIS A 77 -9.87 -5.62 -13.38
C HIS A 77 -10.59 -4.35 -13.84
N LEU A 78 -10.37 -3.91 -15.09
CA LEU A 78 -10.93 -2.63 -15.57
C LEU A 78 -12.44 -2.66 -15.79
N ALA A 79 -13.07 -3.84 -15.90
CA ALA A 79 -14.52 -4.06 -15.92
C ALA A 79 -15.30 -3.07 -16.83
N PHE A 80 -14.77 -2.76 -18.02
CA PHE A 80 -15.38 -1.74 -18.90
C PHE A 80 -16.82 -2.03 -19.26
N LYS A 81 -17.18 -3.31 -19.40
CA LYS A 81 -18.55 -3.72 -19.71
C LYS A 81 -19.50 -3.40 -18.56
N GLU A 82 -19.13 -3.77 -17.34
CA GLU A 82 -19.91 -3.53 -16.13
C GLU A 82 -20.03 -2.02 -15.83
N LEU A 83 -18.96 -1.25 -16.12
CA LEU A 83 -19.01 0.21 -16.00
C LEU A 83 -19.96 0.83 -17.00
N TYR A 84 -19.93 0.39 -18.26
CA TYR A 84 -20.82 0.88 -19.30
C TYR A 84 -22.28 0.52 -19.01
N GLU A 85 -22.55 -0.73 -18.63
CA GLU A 85 -23.89 -1.18 -18.22
C GLU A 85 -24.37 -0.43 -16.97
N GLY A 86 -23.47 -0.26 -15.98
CA GLY A 86 -23.74 0.53 -14.78
C GLY A 86 -24.11 1.97 -15.10
N TRP A 87 -23.38 2.62 -16.00
CA TRP A 87 -23.67 3.98 -16.45
C TRP A 87 -25.00 4.07 -17.21
N SER A 88 -25.24 3.14 -18.14
CA SER A 88 -26.45 3.12 -18.96
C SER A 88 -27.73 2.84 -18.17
N ASN A 89 -27.65 1.97 -17.14
CA ASN A 89 -28.79 1.54 -16.35
C ASN A 89 -29.05 2.39 -15.10
N SER A 90 -28.09 3.20 -14.67
CA SER A 90 -28.22 4.05 -13.49
C SER A 90 -29.05 5.29 -13.77
N LYS A 91 -30.11 5.50 -13.02
CA LYS A 91 -30.94 6.72 -13.07
C LYS A 91 -30.32 7.88 -12.29
N THR A 92 -29.43 7.56 -11.34
CA THR A 92 -28.81 8.54 -10.44
C THR A 92 -27.32 8.28 -10.30
N PHE A 93 -26.51 9.34 -10.20
CA PHE A 93 -25.06 9.24 -9.95
C PHE A 93 -24.73 8.39 -8.71
N SER A 94 -25.61 8.38 -7.69
CA SER A 94 -25.47 7.55 -6.50
C SER A 94 -25.56 6.04 -6.80
N GLU A 95 -26.38 5.61 -7.76
CA GLU A 95 -26.48 4.22 -8.17
C GLU A 95 -25.23 3.79 -8.96
N PHE A 96 -24.79 4.63 -9.88
CA PHE A 96 -23.53 4.40 -10.61
C PHE A 96 -22.35 4.30 -9.65
N SER A 97 -22.23 5.21 -8.68
CA SER A 97 -21.13 5.18 -7.71
C SER A 97 -21.12 3.88 -6.88
N ARG A 98 -22.27 3.32 -6.52
CA ARG A 98 -22.34 2.03 -5.83
C ARG A 98 -21.80 0.89 -6.71
N THR A 99 -22.13 0.87 -7.99
CA THR A 99 -21.60 -0.14 -8.93
C THR A 99 -20.09 0.00 -9.04
N PHE A 100 -19.59 1.22 -9.20
CA PHE A 100 -18.17 1.53 -9.28
C PHE A 100 -17.40 1.08 -8.02
N PHE A 101 -17.90 1.41 -6.83
CA PHE A 101 -17.26 1.06 -5.55
C PHE A 101 -17.37 -0.44 -5.22
N ASN A 102 -18.22 -1.21 -5.90
CA ASN A 102 -18.36 -2.65 -5.69
C ASN A 102 -17.42 -3.48 -6.58
N LEU A 103 -16.82 -2.88 -7.61
CA LEU A 103 -15.87 -3.58 -8.46
C LEU A 103 -14.50 -3.73 -7.74
N PRO A 104 -13.91 -4.94 -7.68
CA PRO A 104 -12.71 -5.21 -6.87
C PRO A 104 -11.53 -4.27 -7.17
N PHE A 105 -11.22 -4.06 -8.44
CA PHE A 105 -10.13 -3.18 -8.87
C PHE A 105 -10.33 -1.74 -8.41
N TYR A 106 -11.53 -1.18 -8.58
CA TYR A 106 -11.81 0.21 -8.20
C TYR A 106 -11.90 0.39 -6.68
N LYS A 107 -12.38 -0.63 -5.96
CA LYS A 107 -12.34 -0.65 -4.50
C LYS A 107 -10.89 -0.57 -4.00
N ALA A 108 -10.00 -1.38 -4.59
CA ALA A 108 -8.58 -1.37 -4.26
C ALA A 108 -7.91 -0.05 -4.67
N LEU A 109 -8.25 0.48 -5.85
CA LEU A 109 -7.73 1.77 -6.34
C LEU A 109 -8.06 2.90 -5.37
N ILE A 110 -9.32 3.03 -4.97
CA ILE A 110 -9.78 4.10 -4.08
C ILE A 110 -9.12 3.99 -2.71
N PHE A 111 -9.08 2.78 -2.14
CA PHE A 111 -8.42 2.58 -0.86
C PHE A 111 -6.94 2.94 -0.94
N THR A 112 -6.22 2.41 -1.93
CA THR A 112 -4.77 2.65 -2.09
C THR A 112 -4.45 4.12 -2.32
N LEU A 113 -5.23 4.82 -3.17
CA LEU A 113 -5.06 6.25 -3.42
C LEU A 113 -5.37 7.08 -2.16
N THR A 114 -6.47 6.79 -1.48
CA THR A 114 -6.86 7.48 -0.25
C THR A 114 -5.79 7.27 0.83
N TYR A 115 -5.37 6.03 1.05
CA TYR A 115 -4.32 5.70 2.00
C TYR A 115 -3.03 6.48 1.71
N THR A 116 -2.56 6.43 0.46
CA THR A 116 -1.33 7.13 0.04
C THR A 116 -1.46 8.64 0.19
N LEU A 117 -2.59 9.22 -0.22
CA LEU A 117 -2.84 10.66 -0.16
C LEU A 117 -2.89 11.20 1.28
N PHE A 118 -3.42 10.42 2.22
CA PHE A 118 -3.46 10.83 3.62
C PHE A 118 -2.18 10.49 4.36
N VAL A 119 -1.67 9.27 4.24
CA VAL A 119 -0.48 8.84 5.01
C VAL A 119 0.74 9.66 4.64
N THR A 120 1.02 9.87 3.35
CA THR A 120 2.26 10.54 2.91
C THR A 120 2.43 11.96 3.49
N PRO A 121 1.47 12.90 3.37
CA PRO A 121 1.67 14.24 3.90
C PRO A 121 1.73 14.27 5.44
N PHE A 122 0.95 13.42 6.12
CA PHE A 122 1.00 13.35 7.58
C PHE A 122 2.32 12.77 8.08
N VAL A 123 2.90 11.78 7.40
CA VAL A 123 4.25 11.24 7.70
C VAL A 123 5.31 12.32 7.55
N ILE A 124 5.26 13.11 6.46
CA ILE A 124 6.20 14.21 6.23
C ILE A 124 6.05 15.27 7.33
N CYS A 125 4.83 15.72 7.62
CA CYS A 125 4.58 16.71 8.64
C CYS A 125 5.02 16.23 10.03
N LEU A 126 4.63 15.03 10.42
CA LEU A 126 4.95 14.48 11.75
C LEU A 126 6.46 14.21 11.88
N GLY A 127 7.09 13.62 10.86
CA GLY A 127 8.54 13.41 10.84
C GLY A 127 9.33 14.71 10.96
N PHE A 128 8.92 15.76 10.24
CA PHE A 128 9.53 17.10 10.33
C PHE A 128 9.36 17.74 11.72
N ILE A 129 8.15 17.69 12.29
CA ILE A 129 7.89 18.21 13.64
C ILE A 129 8.73 17.50 14.69
N ILE A 130 8.82 16.17 14.62
CA ILE A 130 9.64 15.36 15.52
C ILE A 130 11.13 15.74 15.37
N ALA A 131 11.62 15.87 14.13
CA ALA A 131 13.00 16.24 13.86
C ALA A 131 13.37 17.61 14.42
N LEU A 132 12.50 18.63 14.24
CA LEU A 132 12.67 19.95 14.83
C LEU A 132 12.65 19.91 16.36
N SER A 133 11.75 19.15 16.95
CA SER A 133 11.62 19.02 18.40
C SER A 133 12.86 18.39 19.01
N ILE A 134 13.33 17.27 18.46
CA ILE A 134 14.51 16.55 18.94
C ILE A 134 15.79 17.39 18.73
N ASN A 135 15.87 18.18 17.65
CA ASN A 135 17.03 19.02 17.40
C ASN A 135 17.25 20.06 18.51
N THR A 136 16.20 20.47 19.20
CA THR A 136 16.26 21.45 20.30
C THR A 136 16.49 20.83 21.68
N LEU A 137 16.47 19.50 21.81
CA LEU A 137 16.67 18.82 23.09
C LEU A 137 18.10 18.88 23.58
N SER A 138 18.28 18.83 24.91
CA SER A 138 19.59 18.71 25.53
C SER A 138 20.26 17.37 25.17
N GLN A 139 21.58 17.35 25.10
CA GLN A 139 22.36 16.17 24.71
C GLN A 139 22.09 14.93 25.57
N LYS A 140 21.74 15.11 26.85
CA LYS A 140 21.50 14.01 27.80
C LYS A 140 20.26 13.17 27.45
N ILE A 141 19.19 13.81 26.95
CA ILE A 141 17.91 13.16 26.65
C ILE A 141 17.71 12.90 25.16
N LYS A 142 18.53 13.51 24.31
CA LYS A 142 18.42 13.40 22.84
C LYS A 142 18.54 11.95 22.37
N GLY A 143 19.55 11.20 22.82
CA GLY A 143 19.78 9.81 22.44
C GLY A 143 18.62 8.87 22.79
N PRO A 144 18.18 8.81 24.05
CA PRO A 144 17.00 8.04 24.45
C PRO A 144 15.74 8.39 23.66
N THR A 145 15.50 9.70 23.40
CA THR A 145 14.31 10.14 22.63
C THR A 145 14.39 9.66 21.18
N ILE A 146 15.54 9.75 20.53
CA ILE A 146 15.75 9.21 19.17
C ILE A 146 15.42 7.72 19.16
N PHE A 147 15.97 6.95 20.11
CA PHE A 147 15.73 5.51 20.20
C PHE A 147 14.23 5.18 20.30
N VAL A 148 13.50 5.82 21.19
CA VAL A 148 12.05 5.62 21.37
C VAL A 148 11.28 6.00 20.10
N THR A 149 11.68 7.08 19.43
CA THR A 149 11.02 7.53 18.19
C THR A 149 11.19 6.53 17.03
N ILE A 150 12.28 5.75 17.01
CA ILE A 150 12.55 4.77 15.94
C ILE A 150 11.81 3.44 16.19
N LEU A 151 11.37 3.14 17.40
CA LEU A 151 10.75 1.86 17.75
C LEU A 151 9.61 1.43 16.79
N PRO A 152 8.69 2.31 16.34
CA PRO A 152 7.63 1.90 15.42
C PRO A 152 8.14 1.27 14.13
N MET A 153 9.27 1.74 13.61
CA MET A 153 9.86 1.23 12.36
C MET A 153 10.60 -0.11 12.56
N ILE A 154 11.04 -0.41 13.79
CA ILE A 154 11.72 -1.68 14.10
C ILE A 154 10.74 -2.84 14.10
N VAL A 155 9.50 -2.60 14.51
CA VAL A 155 8.44 -3.61 14.50
C VAL A 155 7.99 -3.85 13.06
N THR A 156 7.97 -5.12 12.62
CA THR A 156 7.48 -5.43 11.28
C THR A 156 6.01 -5.01 11.11
N PRO A 157 5.59 -4.52 9.94
CA PRO A 157 4.22 -4.02 9.73
C PRO A 157 3.15 -5.04 10.08
N LEU A 158 3.37 -6.31 9.75
CA LEU A 158 2.43 -7.39 10.06
C LEU A 158 2.27 -7.60 11.58
N MET A 159 3.39 -7.69 12.30
CA MET A 159 3.34 -7.91 13.76
C MET A 159 2.75 -6.70 14.48
N GLY A 160 3.16 -5.49 14.09
CA GLY A 160 2.61 -4.25 14.66
C GLY A 160 1.11 -4.12 14.46
N SER A 161 0.61 -4.44 13.26
CA SER A 161 -0.82 -4.40 12.97
C SER A 161 -1.60 -5.49 13.72
N LEU A 162 -1.04 -6.69 13.86
CA LEU A 162 -1.66 -7.78 14.62
C LEU A 162 -1.76 -7.42 16.12
N VAL A 163 -0.69 -6.88 16.71
CA VAL A 163 -0.72 -6.41 18.10
C VAL A 163 -1.76 -5.31 18.28
N LEU A 164 -1.79 -4.34 17.38
CA LEU A 164 -2.76 -3.25 17.43
C LEU A 164 -4.20 -3.75 17.23
N PHE A 165 -4.42 -4.78 16.40
CA PHE A 165 -5.73 -5.42 16.23
C PHE A 165 -6.32 -5.90 17.56
N TRP A 166 -5.50 -6.51 18.42
CA TRP A 166 -5.92 -6.94 19.76
C TRP A 166 -6.06 -5.76 20.72
N MET A 167 -5.21 -4.74 20.61
CA MET A 167 -5.30 -3.56 21.48
C MET A 167 -6.56 -2.72 21.24
N ILE A 168 -7.05 -2.65 20.00
CA ILE A 168 -8.27 -1.89 19.63
C ILE A 168 -9.56 -2.71 19.78
N ASP A 169 -9.47 -3.97 20.16
CA ASP A 169 -10.63 -4.79 20.47
C ASP A 169 -11.44 -4.20 21.63
N ALA A 170 -12.72 -4.54 21.75
CA ALA A 170 -13.59 -4.04 22.80
C ALA A 170 -13.02 -4.27 24.22
N GLU A 171 -12.35 -5.42 24.42
CA GLU A 171 -11.69 -5.78 25.69
C GLU A 171 -10.21 -5.35 25.73
N GLY A 172 -9.69 -4.76 24.65
CA GLY A 172 -8.31 -4.30 24.56
C GLY A 172 -8.11 -2.95 25.25
N ILE A 173 -6.84 -2.62 25.56
CA ILE A 173 -6.48 -1.39 26.27
C ILE A 173 -6.95 -0.13 25.55
N ILE A 174 -6.74 -0.05 24.24
CA ILE A 174 -7.14 1.11 23.43
C ILE A 174 -8.67 1.10 23.23
N GLY A 175 -9.26 -0.06 22.94
CA GLY A 175 -10.69 -0.17 22.72
C GLY A 175 -11.51 0.25 23.93
N SER A 176 -11.21 -0.31 25.10
CA SER A 176 -11.88 0.07 26.35
C SER A 176 -11.70 1.57 26.71
N THR A 177 -10.48 2.10 26.53
CA THR A 177 -10.22 3.53 26.77
C THR A 177 -11.04 4.44 25.86
N ILE A 178 -11.21 4.05 24.58
CA ILE A 178 -12.02 4.84 23.62
C ILE A 178 -13.51 4.72 23.97
N GLN A 179 -14.00 3.55 24.37
CA GLN A 179 -15.38 3.36 24.83
C GLN A 179 -15.68 4.24 26.05
N ASP A 180 -14.80 4.28 27.02
CA ASP A 180 -14.92 5.14 28.22
C ASP A 180 -14.90 6.62 27.85
N LEU A 181 -14.01 7.03 26.92
CA LEU A 181 -13.91 8.43 26.50
C LEU A 181 -15.16 8.94 25.79
N PHE A 182 -15.78 8.08 24.95
CA PHE A 182 -16.99 8.43 24.20
C PHE A 182 -18.29 8.03 24.91
N ASN A 183 -18.22 7.43 26.11
CA ASN A 183 -19.35 6.88 26.85
C ASN A 183 -20.25 5.95 26.01
N ASP A 184 -19.65 5.18 25.11
CA ASP A 184 -20.33 4.23 24.24
C ASP A 184 -19.69 2.83 24.37
N PRO A 185 -20.27 1.91 25.17
CA PRO A 185 -19.73 0.57 25.38
C PRO A 185 -19.77 -0.32 24.12
N TYR A 186 -20.51 0.08 23.09
CA TYR A 186 -20.62 -0.66 21.82
C TYR A 186 -19.70 -0.10 20.72
N LEU A 187 -18.96 0.97 21.00
CA LEU A 187 -18.06 1.57 20.03
C LEU A 187 -16.89 0.60 19.72
N SER A 188 -16.77 0.21 18.48
CA SER A 188 -15.66 -0.59 18.01
C SER A 188 -15.02 0.04 16.78
N LEU A 189 -13.70 0.21 16.80
CA LEU A 189 -12.94 0.73 15.67
C LEU A 189 -12.98 -0.20 14.43
N LYS A 190 -13.43 -1.44 14.62
CA LYS A 190 -13.62 -2.46 13.58
C LYS A 190 -15.05 -2.48 13.04
N ALA A 191 -15.99 -1.77 13.66
CA ALA A 191 -17.43 -1.90 13.37
C ALA A 191 -17.84 -1.34 11.99
N SER A 192 -17.07 -0.44 11.41
CA SER A 192 -17.41 0.17 10.13
C SER A 192 -16.18 0.37 9.23
N THR A 193 -16.41 0.34 7.93
CA THR A 193 -15.37 0.61 6.92
C THR A 193 -14.64 1.93 7.17
N LYS A 194 -15.35 2.98 7.59
CA LYS A 194 -14.76 4.29 7.87
C LYS A 194 -13.80 4.25 9.05
N LEU A 195 -14.20 3.63 10.16
CA LEU A 195 -13.35 3.50 11.35
C LEU A 195 -12.13 2.61 11.07
N THR A 196 -12.31 1.51 10.35
CA THR A 196 -11.22 0.66 9.91
C THR A 196 -10.20 1.42 9.04
N TRP A 197 -10.65 2.27 8.10
CA TRP A 197 -9.75 3.10 7.29
C TRP A 197 -8.97 4.12 8.12
N ILE A 198 -9.65 4.81 9.04
CA ILE A 198 -9.01 5.76 9.97
C ILE A 198 -7.94 5.06 10.80
N THR A 199 -8.24 3.87 11.31
CA THR A 199 -7.30 3.08 12.11
C THR A 199 -6.08 2.67 11.27
N LEU A 200 -6.29 2.14 10.06
CA LEU A 200 -5.22 1.78 9.14
C LEU A 200 -4.34 2.97 8.75
N ILE A 201 -4.95 4.13 8.44
CA ILE A 201 -4.24 5.36 8.10
C ILE A 201 -3.42 5.85 9.31
N THR A 202 -4.01 5.86 10.50
CA THR A 202 -3.31 6.27 11.74
C THR A 202 -2.13 5.35 12.04
N TYR A 203 -2.33 4.04 11.90
CA TYR A 203 -1.26 3.06 12.01
C TYR A 203 -0.14 3.32 10.99
N GLY A 204 -0.49 3.55 9.72
CA GLY A 204 0.48 3.84 8.67
C GLY A 204 1.31 5.10 8.96
N ILE A 205 0.67 6.17 9.43
CA ILE A 205 1.35 7.40 9.83
C ILE A 205 2.34 7.13 10.97
N TRP A 206 1.89 6.43 12.02
CA TRP A 206 2.73 6.08 13.17
C TRP A 206 3.93 5.22 12.76
N HIS A 207 3.71 4.22 11.92
CA HIS A 207 4.74 3.25 11.50
C HIS A 207 5.80 3.88 10.57
N HIS A 208 5.40 4.76 9.65
CA HIS A 208 6.30 5.36 8.65
C HIS A 208 6.94 6.68 9.10
N SER A 209 6.41 7.37 10.12
CA SER A 209 6.95 8.64 10.62
C SER A 209 8.41 8.58 11.09
N PRO A 210 8.91 7.49 11.71
CA PRO A 210 10.31 7.38 12.09
C PRO A 210 11.30 7.49 10.93
N PHE A 211 10.96 6.95 9.76
CA PHE A 211 11.79 7.10 8.57
C PHE A 211 11.91 8.58 8.16
N ALA A 212 10.78 9.26 8.05
CA ALA A 212 10.77 10.68 7.72
C ALA A 212 11.52 11.51 8.77
N PHE A 213 11.35 11.19 10.06
CA PHE A 213 12.07 11.82 11.16
C PHE A 213 13.59 11.68 10.99
N ILE A 214 14.12 10.47 10.78
CA ILE A 214 15.57 10.25 10.66
C ILE A 214 16.14 11.05 9.50
N VAL A 215 15.48 11.03 8.34
CA VAL A 215 15.95 11.72 7.13
C VAL A 215 15.93 13.23 7.34
N PHE A 216 14.84 13.80 7.91
CA PHE A 216 14.80 15.22 8.24
C PHE A 216 15.80 15.61 9.31
N TYR A 217 15.99 14.78 10.35
CA TYR A 217 16.93 15.06 11.41
C TYR A 217 18.38 15.11 10.88
N ALA A 218 18.74 14.18 9.98
CA ALA A 218 20.06 14.21 9.32
C ALA A 218 20.19 15.45 8.43
N ALA A 219 19.17 15.79 7.66
CA ALA A 219 19.17 16.96 6.78
C ALA A 219 19.20 18.30 7.54
N LEU A 220 18.60 18.37 8.73
CA LEU A 220 18.69 19.55 9.60
C LEU A 220 20.13 19.87 10.03
N GLN A 221 21.02 18.87 10.10
CA GLN A 221 22.43 19.07 10.42
C GLN A 221 23.21 19.72 9.28
N THR A 222 22.67 19.73 8.06
CA THR A 222 23.31 20.31 6.88
C THR A 222 22.87 21.73 6.58
N VAL A 223 21.94 22.28 7.36
CA VAL A 223 21.46 23.67 7.19
C VAL A 223 22.60 24.64 7.52
N PRO A 224 23.01 25.54 6.59
CA PRO A 224 24.06 26.52 6.85
C PRO A 224 23.67 27.46 7.99
N GLN A 225 24.66 27.80 8.84
CA GLN A 225 24.40 28.70 9.98
C GLN A 225 24.29 30.16 9.53
N ASP A 226 25.03 30.58 8.52
CA ASP A 226 25.07 31.98 8.07
C ASP A 226 23.69 32.58 7.75
N PRO A 227 22.80 31.89 6.95
CA PRO A 227 21.45 32.39 6.74
C PRO A 227 20.58 32.45 7.99
N ILE A 228 20.84 31.54 8.97
CA ILE A 228 20.11 31.54 10.24
C ILE A 228 20.55 32.72 11.10
N GLU A 229 21.83 33.00 11.17
CA GLU A 229 22.41 34.12 11.90
C GLU A 229 21.98 35.46 11.28
N ALA A 230 22.03 35.60 9.96
CA ALA A 230 21.52 36.76 9.25
C ALA A 230 20.05 37.04 9.58
N ALA A 231 19.20 36.01 9.53
CA ALA A 231 17.79 36.12 9.90
C ALA A 231 17.58 36.53 11.36
N ILE A 232 18.47 36.14 12.29
CA ILE A 232 18.42 36.58 13.70
C ILE A 232 18.76 38.08 13.81
N ILE A 233 19.77 38.56 13.08
CA ILE A 233 20.17 39.96 13.05
C ILE A 233 19.03 40.82 12.48
N ASP A 234 18.32 40.32 11.46
CA ASP A 234 17.12 40.95 10.87
C ASP A 234 15.90 40.92 11.80
N GLY A 235 15.99 40.32 13.01
CA GLY A 235 14.90 40.26 13.98
C GLY A 235 13.86 39.18 13.70
N ALA A 236 14.15 38.19 12.82
CA ALA A 236 13.23 37.10 12.52
C ALA A 236 12.97 36.21 13.75
N ASP A 237 11.72 35.94 14.03
CA ASP A 237 11.33 35.00 15.09
C ASP A 237 11.66 33.54 14.69
N ARG A 238 11.49 32.61 15.66
CA ARG A 238 11.79 31.19 15.42
C ARG A 238 10.98 30.59 14.28
N TRP A 239 9.68 30.96 14.17
CA TRP A 239 8.80 30.44 13.14
C TRP A 239 9.16 30.97 11.74
N GLN A 240 9.53 32.26 11.66
CA GLN A 240 10.00 32.88 10.42
C GLN A 240 11.28 32.20 9.91
N ARG A 241 12.23 31.94 10.79
CA ARG A 241 13.47 31.20 10.41
C ARG A 241 13.18 29.80 9.91
N ILE A 242 12.26 29.06 10.56
CA ILE A 242 11.86 27.73 10.09
C ILE A 242 11.22 27.85 8.70
N ARG A 243 10.27 28.79 8.53
CA ARG A 243 9.50 28.91 7.28
C ARG A 243 10.32 29.40 6.10
N TYR A 244 11.22 30.36 6.31
CA TYR A 244 11.91 31.04 5.21
C TYR A 244 13.37 30.56 4.99
N VAL A 245 13.96 29.90 5.95
CA VAL A 245 15.33 29.37 5.82
C VAL A 245 15.34 27.85 5.83
N VAL A 246 14.75 27.20 6.88
CA VAL A 246 14.86 25.76 7.06
C VAL A 246 14.02 24.99 6.06
N ILE A 247 12.72 25.34 5.91
CA ILE A 247 11.80 24.61 5.00
C ILE A 247 12.27 24.66 3.54
N PRO A 248 12.66 25.81 2.98
CA PRO A 248 13.19 25.87 1.61
C PRO A 248 14.44 25.03 1.41
N HIS A 249 15.36 25.02 2.38
CA HIS A 249 16.56 24.19 2.33
C HIS A 249 16.24 22.69 2.36
N LEU A 250 15.24 22.28 3.15
CA LEU A 250 14.83 20.90 3.29
C LEU A 250 13.83 20.41 2.24
N TYR A 251 13.35 21.30 1.35
CA TYR A 251 12.37 20.96 0.33
C TYR A 251 12.78 19.76 -0.56
N PRO A 252 14.02 19.67 -1.08
CA PRO A 252 14.46 18.51 -1.87
C PRO A 252 14.41 17.20 -1.06
N VAL A 253 14.72 17.28 0.24
CA VAL A 253 14.65 16.13 1.16
C VAL A 253 13.20 15.73 1.41
N ALA A 254 12.29 16.69 1.57
CA ALA A 254 10.86 16.43 1.70
C ALA A 254 10.29 15.72 0.46
N VAL A 255 10.71 16.14 -0.75
CA VAL A 255 10.33 15.47 -2.00
C VAL A 255 10.86 14.05 -2.05
N PHE A 256 12.09 13.81 -1.63
CA PHE A 256 12.65 12.46 -1.54
C PHE A 256 11.85 11.56 -0.58
N ILE A 257 11.54 12.06 0.61
CA ILE A 257 10.69 11.34 1.59
C ILE A 257 9.30 11.07 0.99
N ALA A 258 8.71 12.04 0.29
CA ALA A 258 7.42 11.88 -0.37
C ALA A 258 7.44 10.74 -1.40
N LEU A 259 8.45 10.68 -2.26
CA LEU A 259 8.61 9.64 -3.27
C LEU A 259 8.70 8.23 -2.64
N ILE A 260 9.56 8.07 -1.64
CA ILE A 260 9.71 6.79 -0.93
C ILE A 260 8.41 6.40 -0.22
N SER A 261 7.80 7.33 0.53
CA SER A 261 6.55 7.07 1.24
C SER A 261 5.39 6.74 0.29
N MET A 262 5.27 7.43 -0.86
CA MET A 262 4.26 7.09 -1.86
C MET A 262 4.47 5.69 -2.42
N MET A 263 5.70 5.33 -2.74
CA MET A 263 6.03 4.01 -3.26
C MET A 263 5.68 2.89 -2.25
N ASP A 264 5.96 3.10 -0.97
CA ASP A 264 5.65 2.13 0.08
C ASP A 264 4.14 2.06 0.36
N ASN A 265 3.46 3.21 0.41
CA ASN A 265 2.03 3.27 0.68
C ASN A 265 1.17 2.64 -0.43
N ILE A 266 1.59 2.74 -1.71
CA ILE A 266 0.89 2.08 -2.82
C ILE A 266 0.94 0.56 -2.69
N ARG A 267 1.98 0.02 -2.07
CA ARG A 267 2.16 -1.42 -1.85
C ARG A 267 1.62 -1.91 -0.50
N VAL A 268 0.83 -1.09 0.20
CA VAL A 268 0.27 -1.47 1.50
C VAL A 268 -0.44 -2.82 1.44
N PHE A 269 -0.05 -3.74 2.30
CA PHE A 269 -0.55 -5.11 2.36
C PHE A 269 -0.63 -5.66 3.79
N GLU A 270 0.50 -5.68 4.50
CA GLU A 270 0.62 -6.31 5.81
C GLU A 270 -0.34 -5.73 6.86
N PRO A 271 -0.58 -4.42 6.92
CA PRO A 271 -1.55 -3.86 7.86
C PRO A 271 -2.98 -4.34 7.58
N ILE A 272 -3.36 -4.51 6.32
CA ILE A 272 -4.70 -5.00 5.95
C ILE A 272 -4.89 -6.43 6.47
N LEU A 273 -3.88 -7.27 6.27
CA LEU A 273 -3.90 -8.67 6.71
C LEU A 273 -3.87 -8.77 8.25
N GLY A 274 -2.97 -8.04 8.91
CA GLY A 274 -2.83 -8.07 10.37
C GLY A 274 -4.05 -7.54 11.12
N PHE A 275 -4.78 -6.56 10.55
CA PHE A 275 -6.06 -6.07 11.08
C PHE A 275 -7.26 -6.92 10.68
N SER A 276 -7.10 -7.97 9.87
CA SER A 276 -8.21 -8.73 9.27
C SER A 276 -9.24 -7.80 8.60
N ALA A 277 -8.73 -6.79 7.89
CA ALA A 277 -9.54 -5.69 7.36
C ALA A 277 -9.99 -5.90 5.91
N GLU A 278 -9.83 -7.09 5.36
CA GLU A 278 -10.03 -7.42 3.93
C GLU A 278 -11.45 -7.11 3.43
N ALA A 279 -12.43 -7.25 4.31
CA ALA A 279 -13.82 -6.91 3.98
C ALA A 279 -14.02 -5.42 3.73
N SER A 280 -13.29 -4.58 4.47
CA SER A 280 -13.43 -3.12 4.48
C SER A 280 -12.37 -2.40 3.66
N ALA A 281 -11.15 -2.92 3.61
CA ALA A 281 -9.99 -2.31 2.96
C ALA A 281 -9.30 -3.34 2.06
N GLN A 282 -9.18 -3.03 0.78
CA GLN A 282 -8.48 -3.86 -0.20
C GLN A 282 -7.49 -2.99 -0.95
N SER A 283 -6.21 -3.41 -0.99
CA SER A 283 -5.18 -2.79 -1.82
C SER A 283 -4.90 -3.64 -3.05
N PHE A 284 -4.12 -3.12 -3.99
CA PHE A 284 -3.66 -3.93 -5.13
C PHE A 284 -2.79 -5.11 -4.70
N SER A 285 -1.91 -4.91 -3.72
CA SER A 285 -1.09 -6.00 -3.16
C SER A 285 -1.95 -7.08 -2.52
N TRP A 286 -3.05 -6.69 -1.87
CA TRP A 286 -4.01 -7.64 -1.32
C TRP A 286 -4.77 -8.41 -2.41
N LEU A 287 -5.19 -7.75 -3.50
CA LEU A 287 -5.83 -8.43 -4.63
C LEU A 287 -4.90 -9.48 -5.25
N ILE A 288 -3.65 -9.12 -5.52
CA ILE A 288 -2.63 -10.05 -6.04
C ILE A 288 -2.45 -11.26 -5.11
N TYR A 289 -2.33 -11.00 -3.80
CA TYR A 289 -2.20 -12.05 -2.79
C TYR A 289 -3.43 -12.96 -2.75
N ASN A 290 -4.63 -12.37 -2.78
CA ASN A 290 -5.89 -13.11 -2.75
C ASN A 290 -6.04 -14.04 -3.96
N ASP A 291 -5.68 -13.56 -5.16
CA ASP A 291 -5.68 -14.36 -6.39
C ASP A 291 -4.71 -15.55 -6.32
N LEU A 292 -3.53 -15.34 -5.71
CA LEU A 292 -2.52 -16.38 -5.56
C LEU A 292 -2.82 -17.37 -4.42
N ARG A 293 -3.54 -16.92 -3.37
CA ARG A 293 -3.84 -17.75 -2.19
C ARG A 293 -5.02 -18.69 -2.42
N ASN A 294 -5.89 -18.40 -3.37
CA ASN A 294 -7.09 -19.21 -3.59
C ASN A 294 -6.69 -20.62 -4.08
N ILE A 295 -6.75 -21.59 -3.15
CA ILE A 295 -6.31 -22.98 -3.41
C ILE A 295 -7.20 -23.67 -4.43
N GLU A 296 -8.49 -23.30 -4.50
CA GLU A 296 -9.43 -23.91 -5.44
C GLU A 296 -9.16 -23.46 -6.87
N VAL A 297 -8.84 -22.17 -7.06
CA VAL A 297 -8.50 -21.60 -8.38
C VAL A 297 -7.37 -20.58 -8.18
N MET A 298 -6.12 -21.05 -8.25
CA MET A 298 -4.97 -20.14 -8.30
C MET A 298 -5.01 -19.37 -9.61
N ASN A 299 -5.24 -18.07 -9.55
CA ASN A 299 -5.37 -17.20 -10.72
C ASN A 299 -4.06 -16.42 -10.99
N PHE A 300 -3.01 -17.12 -11.43
CA PHE A 300 -1.71 -16.49 -11.75
C PHE A 300 -1.85 -15.41 -12.83
N GLY A 301 -2.67 -15.66 -13.85
CA GLY A 301 -2.94 -14.71 -14.92
C GLY A 301 -3.63 -13.44 -14.41
N SER A 302 -4.61 -13.57 -13.52
CA SER A 302 -5.28 -12.45 -12.86
C SER A 302 -4.31 -11.65 -11.98
N ALA A 303 -3.56 -12.33 -11.13
CA ALA A 303 -2.54 -11.70 -10.26
C ALA A 303 -1.49 -10.95 -11.08
N ALA A 304 -1.01 -11.54 -12.19
CA ALA A 304 -0.07 -10.91 -13.11
C ALA A 304 -0.68 -9.66 -13.79
N SER A 305 -1.95 -9.73 -14.22
CA SER A 305 -2.65 -8.60 -14.82
C SER A 305 -2.82 -7.45 -13.83
N THR A 306 -3.23 -7.74 -12.59
CA THR A 306 -3.29 -6.75 -11.49
C THR A 306 -1.92 -6.14 -11.22
N SER A 307 -0.84 -6.94 -11.25
CA SER A 307 0.53 -6.45 -11.05
C SER A 307 0.95 -5.46 -12.15
N ILE A 308 0.69 -5.75 -13.42
CA ILE A 308 0.97 -4.84 -14.54
C ILE A 308 0.16 -3.55 -14.42
N LEU A 309 -1.14 -3.63 -14.12
CA LEU A 309 -1.97 -2.44 -13.90
C LEU A 309 -1.45 -1.59 -12.74
N THR A 310 -0.97 -2.24 -11.67
CA THR A 310 -0.35 -1.54 -10.52
C THR A 310 0.93 -0.82 -10.94
N ILE A 311 1.81 -1.46 -11.72
CA ILE A 311 3.04 -0.84 -12.24
C ILE A 311 2.72 0.40 -13.08
N ILE A 312 1.73 0.29 -13.99
CA ILE A 312 1.29 1.42 -14.83
C ILE A 312 0.75 2.55 -13.96
N MET A 313 -0.08 2.24 -12.97
CA MET A 313 -0.64 3.24 -12.06
C MET A 313 0.45 3.95 -11.25
N VAL A 314 1.41 3.22 -10.68
CA VAL A 314 2.56 3.80 -9.97
C VAL A 314 3.35 4.70 -10.90
N GLY A 315 3.62 4.27 -12.12
CA GLY A 315 4.27 5.08 -13.15
C GLY A 315 3.55 6.41 -13.39
N ILE A 316 2.23 6.37 -13.57
CA ILE A 316 1.41 7.56 -13.78
C ILE A 316 1.48 8.50 -12.56
N LEU A 317 1.35 7.97 -11.35
CA LEU A 317 1.38 8.76 -10.11
C LEU A 317 2.73 9.40 -9.83
N LEU A 318 3.83 8.71 -10.10
CA LEU A 318 5.19 9.20 -9.82
C LEU A 318 5.70 10.14 -10.91
N THR A 319 5.23 10.00 -12.15
CA THR A 319 5.71 10.79 -13.30
C THR A 319 5.69 12.31 -13.07
N PRO A 320 4.61 12.95 -12.56
CA PRO A 320 4.59 14.40 -12.33
C PRO A 320 5.67 14.86 -11.34
N VAL A 321 5.87 14.07 -10.27
CA VAL A 321 6.88 14.38 -9.25
C VAL A 321 8.28 14.23 -9.81
N LEU A 322 8.54 13.16 -10.57
CA LEU A 322 9.83 12.92 -11.22
C LEU A 322 10.16 14.01 -12.26
N ILE A 323 9.19 14.43 -13.09
CA ILE A 323 9.40 15.49 -14.07
C ILE A 323 9.73 16.82 -13.37
N LYS A 324 9.02 17.15 -12.27
CA LYS A 324 9.30 18.35 -11.50
C LYS A 324 10.71 18.33 -10.93
N THR A 325 11.05 17.23 -10.28
CA THR A 325 12.38 17.01 -9.68
C THR A 325 13.48 17.10 -10.74
N TRP A 326 13.27 16.49 -11.92
CA TRP A 326 14.24 16.56 -13.03
C TRP A 326 14.47 17.99 -13.52
N ARG A 327 13.43 18.80 -13.65
CA ARG A 327 13.54 20.22 -14.05
C ARG A 327 14.32 21.01 -13.01
N GLU A 328 14.02 20.86 -11.72
CA GLU A 328 14.71 21.56 -10.64
C GLU A 328 16.21 21.23 -10.58
N PHE A 329 16.60 19.98 -10.82
CA PHE A 329 18.01 19.60 -10.92
C PHE A 329 18.68 20.04 -12.23
N GLY A 330 17.92 20.23 -13.32
CA GLY A 330 18.43 20.73 -14.58
C GLY A 330 18.72 22.22 -14.57
N GLU A 331 17.95 23.00 -13.83
CA GLU A 331 18.11 24.47 -13.71
C GLU A 331 19.26 24.87 -12.73
N SER A 332 19.68 23.91 -11.87
CA SER A 332 20.77 24.16 -10.91
C SER A 332 22.19 23.90 -11.48
N ARG A 333 22.31 23.55 -12.75
CA ARG A 333 23.57 23.42 -13.50
C ARG A 333 23.74 24.59 -14.45
#